data_47477dcf70c3ca5887670541d538b5c6
#
_entry.id   47477dcf70c3ca5887670541d538b5c6
#
_cell.length_a   1.000
_cell.length_b   1.000
_cell.length_c   1.000
_cell.angle_alpha   90.00
_cell.angle_beta   90.00
_cell.angle_gamma   90.00
#
_symmetry.space_group_name_H-M   'P 1'
#
loop_
_entity.id
_entity.type
_entity.pdbx_description
1 polymer ?
#
loop_
_entity_poly.entity_id
_entity_poly.type
_entity_poly.pdbx_seq_one_letter_code
_entity_poly.pdbx_strand_id
1 'polypeptide(L)'
;YCIKKVAVLNCWGKMRAWGNHMVHHAIYYKQNYSYAGVIEALSGAPFDVKFISFDDIRKDPHILDDIDVILNIGDADTAYTGGDNWTDEKIVTAVKKFIYNGGGFIGVGEPTGHQYQGHFLQLATVMGVEKETGFTLNADKYNWEEHDHFIKEDCTKEIDFGEGKKSMFALDGAAILVQREKEVQMAVN
;
A
#
# COMPACT_ATOMS: atom_id res chain seq x y z
N TYR A 1 8.81 7.08 -26.77
CA TYR A 1 8.15 6.30 -25.70
C TYR A 1 8.51 6.91 -24.36
N CYS A 2 7.52 7.36 -23.61
CA CYS A 2 7.73 7.85 -22.25
C CYS A 2 7.75 6.64 -21.31
N ILE A 3 8.89 6.37 -20.69
CA ILE A 3 9.01 5.31 -19.68
C ILE A 3 8.30 5.82 -18.42
N LYS A 4 7.37 5.02 -17.89
CA LYS A 4 6.65 5.36 -16.67
C LYS A 4 7.56 5.25 -15.45
N LYS A 5 7.44 6.20 -14.53
CA LYS A 5 8.25 6.33 -13.34
C LYS A 5 7.49 5.84 -12.12
N VAL A 6 8.06 4.86 -11.46
CA VAL A 6 7.46 4.22 -10.29
C VAL A 6 8.31 4.52 -9.07
N ALA A 7 7.71 5.08 -8.03
CA ALA A 7 8.36 5.31 -6.75
C ALA A 7 8.00 4.23 -5.74
N VAL A 8 8.99 3.55 -5.19
CA VAL A 8 8.82 2.65 -4.04
C VAL A 8 9.13 3.42 -2.77
N LEU A 9 8.14 3.58 -1.90
CA LEU A 9 8.33 4.27 -0.62
C LEU A 9 9.10 3.40 0.38
N ASN A 10 9.95 4.04 1.18
CA ASN A 10 10.74 3.36 2.21
C ASN A 10 11.16 4.32 3.34
N CYS A 11 11.60 3.72 4.45
CA CYS A 11 12.21 4.41 5.60
C CYS A 11 13.64 3.92 5.81
N TRP A 12 14.62 4.39 5.06
CA TRP A 12 15.99 3.86 5.11
C TRP A 12 16.60 3.76 6.51
N GLY A 13 16.47 4.78 7.35
CA GLY A 13 16.98 4.76 8.72
C GLY A 13 16.29 3.74 9.61
N LYS A 14 14.98 3.75 9.62
CA LYS A 14 14.13 2.80 10.35
C LYS A 14 14.26 1.40 9.77
N MET A 15 14.41 1.25 8.45
CA MET A 15 14.63 -0.04 7.79
C MET A 15 15.91 -0.70 8.27
N ARG A 16 16.99 0.06 8.44
CA ARG A 16 18.26 -0.47 8.94
C ARG A 16 18.12 -1.00 10.37
N ALA A 17 17.47 -0.25 11.27
CA ALA A 17 17.21 -0.67 12.63
C ALA A 17 16.30 -1.90 12.67
N TRP A 18 15.26 -1.92 11.85
CA TRP A 18 14.32 -3.02 11.75
C TRP A 18 14.95 -4.27 11.11
N GLY A 19 15.83 -4.11 10.12
CA GLY A 19 16.61 -5.20 9.57
C GLY A 19 17.50 -5.89 10.61
N ASN A 20 18.14 -5.13 11.48
CA ASN A 20 18.89 -5.69 12.61
C ASN A 20 17.98 -6.45 13.58
N HIS A 21 16.80 -5.89 13.88
CA HIS A 21 15.81 -6.56 14.74
C HIS A 21 15.32 -7.87 14.11
N MET A 22 15.09 -7.92 12.81
CA MET A 22 14.70 -9.12 12.09
C MET A 22 15.75 -10.24 12.15
N VAL A 23 17.01 -9.89 12.03
CA VAL A 23 18.12 -10.88 12.13
C VAL A 23 18.11 -11.56 13.51
N HIS A 24 17.80 -10.82 14.55
CA HIS A 24 17.67 -11.38 15.91
C HIS A 24 16.39 -12.20 16.11
N HIS A 25 15.33 -11.89 15.37
CA HIS A 25 14.01 -12.53 15.46
C HIS A 25 13.63 -13.19 14.14
N ALA A 26 14.40 -14.19 13.72
CA ALA A 26 14.28 -14.91 12.43
C ALA A 26 12.86 -15.38 12.02
N ILE A 27 11.89 -15.27 12.93
CA ILE A 27 10.48 -15.56 12.72
C ILE A 27 9.76 -14.54 11.80
N TYR A 28 10.38 -13.40 11.51
CA TYR A 28 9.74 -12.29 10.78
C TYR A 28 10.09 -12.21 9.29
N TYR A 29 10.73 -13.23 8.72
CA TYR A 29 11.03 -13.27 7.26
C TYR A 29 9.79 -13.09 6.39
N LYS A 30 8.63 -13.55 6.84
CA LYS A 30 7.37 -13.42 6.10
C LYS A 30 6.99 -11.96 5.83
N GLN A 31 7.38 -11.02 6.67
CA GLN A 31 7.09 -9.59 6.50
C GLN A 31 7.78 -8.97 5.27
N ASN A 32 8.82 -9.65 4.75
CA ASN A 32 9.56 -9.18 3.58
C ASN A 32 9.01 -9.74 2.25
N TYR A 33 8.16 -10.77 2.29
CA TYR A 33 7.77 -11.47 1.07
C TYR A 33 7.03 -10.57 0.10
N SER A 34 6.09 -9.76 0.58
CA SER A 34 5.36 -8.82 -0.27
C SER A 34 6.31 -7.82 -0.93
N TYR A 35 7.24 -7.27 -0.14
CA TYR A 35 8.22 -6.31 -0.64
C TYR A 35 9.15 -6.96 -1.67
N ALA A 36 9.74 -8.11 -1.35
CA ALA A 36 10.63 -8.83 -2.24
C ALA A 36 9.93 -9.24 -3.55
N GLY A 37 8.70 -9.76 -3.46
CA GLY A 37 7.92 -10.15 -4.63
C GLY A 37 7.59 -8.98 -5.56
N VAL A 38 7.25 -7.81 -5.03
CA VAL A 38 7.02 -6.63 -5.85
C VAL A 38 8.32 -6.11 -6.48
N ILE A 39 9.44 -6.11 -5.75
CA ILE A 39 10.74 -5.72 -6.32
C ILE A 39 11.16 -6.68 -7.43
N GLU A 40 10.94 -7.98 -7.24
CA GLU A 40 11.20 -8.99 -8.28
C GLU A 40 10.33 -8.74 -9.52
N ALA A 41 9.04 -8.49 -9.35
CA ALA A 41 8.12 -8.18 -10.45
C ALA A 41 8.53 -6.89 -11.21
N LEU A 42 9.03 -5.89 -10.51
CA LEU A 42 9.53 -4.65 -11.13
C LEU A 42 10.85 -4.85 -11.86
N SER A 43 11.67 -5.81 -11.46
CA SER A 43 13.04 -6.03 -11.99
C SER A 43 13.09 -6.34 -13.49
N GLY A 44 12.04 -6.89 -14.06
CA GLY A 44 11.93 -7.19 -15.50
C GLY A 44 10.98 -6.25 -16.26
N ALA A 45 10.34 -5.33 -15.57
CA ALA A 45 9.33 -4.45 -16.13
C ALA A 45 9.95 -3.20 -16.78
N PRO A 46 9.34 -2.64 -17.83
CA PRO A 46 9.87 -1.47 -18.53
C PRO A 46 9.51 -0.17 -17.79
N PHE A 47 9.83 -0.09 -16.51
CA PHE A 47 9.61 1.08 -15.67
C PHE A 47 10.92 1.69 -15.20
N ASP A 48 10.94 3.00 -15.00
CA ASP A 48 12.00 3.70 -14.25
C ASP A 48 11.63 3.64 -12.76
N VAL A 49 12.35 2.81 -11.99
CA VAL A 49 12.05 2.57 -10.58
C VAL A 49 12.95 3.42 -9.69
N LYS A 50 12.34 4.24 -8.86
CA LYS A 50 13.00 5.08 -7.86
C LYS A 50 12.62 4.65 -6.45
N PHE A 51 13.57 4.70 -5.52
CA PHE A 51 13.30 4.53 -4.10
C PHE A 51 13.26 5.92 -3.46
N ILE A 52 12.12 6.27 -2.85
CA ILE A 52 11.88 7.57 -2.23
C ILE A 52 11.60 7.35 -0.75
N SER A 53 12.32 8.04 0.13
CA SER A 53 12.08 7.95 1.55
C SER A 53 11.00 8.94 2.00
N PHE A 54 10.36 8.66 3.13
CA PHE A 54 9.43 9.61 3.75
C PHE A 54 10.13 10.91 4.16
N ASP A 55 11.42 10.85 4.48
CA ASP A 55 12.22 12.04 4.78
C ASP A 55 12.46 12.92 3.55
N ASP A 56 12.59 12.31 2.37
CA ASP A 56 12.71 13.07 1.12
C ASP A 56 11.41 13.83 0.82
N ILE A 57 10.26 13.17 0.97
CA ILE A 57 8.94 13.81 0.79
C ILE A 57 8.74 14.94 1.81
N ARG A 58 9.18 14.74 3.06
CA ARG A 58 9.06 15.75 4.12
C ARG A 58 9.91 16.98 3.85
N LYS A 59 11.09 16.80 3.24
CA LYS A 59 12.00 17.90 2.86
C LYS A 59 11.51 18.64 1.64
N ASP A 60 11.09 17.90 0.63
CA ASP A 60 10.64 18.45 -0.65
C ASP A 60 9.52 17.58 -1.26
N PRO A 61 8.26 17.96 -1.07
CA PRO A 61 7.15 17.22 -1.65
C PRO A 61 7.12 17.23 -3.17
N HIS A 62 7.84 18.15 -3.83
CA HIS A 62 7.96 18.21 -5.29
C HIS A 62 8.75 17.03 -5.88
N ILE A 63 9.42 16.24 -5.05
CA ILE A 63 10.06 14.99 -5.50
C ILE A 63 9.05 14.04 -6.15
N LEU A 64 7.76 14.18 -5.85
CA LEU A 64 6.67 13.38 -6.42
C LEU A 64 6.18 13.92 -7.78
N ASP A 65 6.52 15.14 -8.18
CA ASP A 65 6.02 15.76 -9.42
C ASP A 65 6.48 15.02 -10.69
N ASP A 66 7.58 14.29 -10.62
CA ASP A 66 8.17 13.50 -11.72
C ASP A 66 7.88 12.00 -11.59
N ILE A 67 6.86 11.62 -10.82
CA ILE A 67 6.46 10.23 -10.58
C ILE A 67 5.07 9.98 -11.19
N ASP A 68 4.88 8.82 -11.80
CA ASP A 68 3.56 8.40 -12.31
C ASP A 68 2.82 7.56 -11.27
N VAL A 69 3.52 6.68 -10.55
CA VAL A 69 2.91 5.73 -9.59
C VAL A 69 3.75 5.63 -8.33
N ILE A 70 3.09 5.66 -7.17
CA ILE A 70 3.69 5.36 -5.87
C ILE A 70 3.30 3.94 -5.46
N LEU A 71 4.28 3.17 -4.98
CA LEU A 71 4.09 1.87 -4.34
C LEU A 71 4.40 1.97 -2.85
N ASN A 72 3.46 1.50 -2.02
CA ASN A 72 3.67 1.30 -0.58
C ASN A 72 3.37 -0.16 -0.22
N ILE A 73 4.38 -0.88 0.26
CA ILE A 73 4.37 -2.35 0.26
C ILE A 73 4.83 -2.87 1.61
N GLY A 74 4.16 -3.88 2.13
CA GLY A 74 4.58 -4.64 3.30
C GLY A 74 3.57 -4.64 4.43
N ASP A 75 3.97 -5.14 5.59
CA ASP A 75 3.14 -5.16 6.79
C ASP A 75 3.12 -3.79 7.48
N ALA A 76 2.04 -3.53 8.21
CA ALA A 76 1.89 -2.30 9.01
C ALA A 76 3.04 -2.12 9.99
N ASP A 77 3.31 -0.88 10.33
CA ASP A 77 4.33 -0.48 11.32
C ASP A 77 5.74 -0.99 11.02
N THR A 78 6.03 -1.27 9.76
CA THR A 78 7.38 -1.64 9.30
C THR A 78 8.09 -0.48 8.63
N ALA A 79 9.39 -0.60 8.47
CA ALA A 79 10.20 0.36 7.72
C ALA A 79 9.86 0.38 6.22
N TYR A 80 9.17 -0.64 5.72
CA TYR A 80 8.70 -0.71 4.34
C TYR A 80 7.44 0.13 4.11
N THR A 81 6.46 0.02 5.00
CA THR A 81 5.20 0.76 4.90
C THR A 81 5.25 2.15 5.50
N GLY A 82 6.23 2.43 6.36
CA GLY A 82 6.46 3.75 6.94
C GLY A 82 5.94 3.95 8.36
N GLY A 83 5.02 3.12 8.85
CA GLY A 83 4.50 3.19 10.21
C GLY A 83 3.97 4.57 10.58
N ASP A 84 4.49 5.14 11.66
CA ASP A 84 4.11 6.45 12.21
C ASP A 84 4.35 7.65 11.28
N ASN A 85 5.11 7.50 10.17
CA ASN A 85 5.23 8.57 9.17
C ASN A 85 3.86 8.93 8.56
N TRP A 86 2.92 8.01 8.55
CA TRP A 86 1.57 8.27 8.05
C TRP A 86 0.69 9.13 8.99
N THR A 87 1.21 9.49 10.17
CA THR A 87 0.60 10.51 11.05
C THR A 87 1.11 11.93 10.77
N ASP A 88 2.14 12.06 9.92
CA ASP A 88 2.69 13.36 9.51
C ASP A 88 1.83 13.99 8.42
N GLU A 89 1.19 15.11 8.72
CA GLU A 89 0.33 15.83 7.79
C GLU A 89 1.03 16.27 6.50
N LYS A 90 2.34 16.55 6.55
CA LYS A 90 3.10 16.92 5.35
C LYS A 90 3.17 15.77 4.37
N ILE A 91 3.44 14.56 4.86
CA ILE A 91 3.52 13.34 4.05
C ILE A 91 2.15 13.00 3.49
N VAL A 92 1.14 12.92 4.37
CA VAL A 92 -0.24 12.57 3.98
C VAL A 92 -0.78 13.55 2.95
N THR A 93 -0.55 14.86 3.16
CA THR A 93 -1.00 15.90 2.22
C THR A 93 -0.28 15.81 0.89
N ALA A 94 1.05 15.60 0.89
CA ALA A 94 1.83 15.46 -0.34
C ALA A 94 1.35 14.27 -1.19
N VAL A 95 1.16 13.10 -0.57
CA VAL A 95 0.69 11.90 -1.26
C VAL A 95 -0.75 12.05 -1.75
N LYS A 96 -1.65 12.59 -0.93
CA LYS A 96 -3.03 12.87 -1.36
C LYS A 96 -3.09 13.86 -2.52
N LYS A 97 -2.28 14.92 -2.49
CA LYS A 97 -2.20 15.89 -3.59
C LYS A 97 -1.66 15.24 -4.86
N PHE A 98 -0.65 14.39 -4.76
CA PHE A 98 -0.13 13.62 -5.89
C PHE A 98 -1.23 12.78 -6.54
N ILE A 99 -2.00 12.03 -5.75
CA ILE A 99 -3.10 11.20 -6.24
C ILE A 99 -4.22 12.05 -6.85
N TYR A 100 -4.61 13.13 -6.18
CA TYR A 100 -5.62 14.07 -6.68
C TYR A 100 -5.24 14.68 -8.04
N ASN A 101 -3.96 14.90 -8.28
CA ASN A 101 -3.42 15.40 -9.54
C ASN A 101 -3.28 14.31 -10.64
N GLY A 102 -3.75 13.10 -10.40
CA GLY A 102 -3.77 11.99 -11.37
C GLY A 102 -2.63 10.99 -11.22
N GLY A 103 -1.83 11.07 -10.16
CA GLY A 103 -0.84 10.04 -9.83
C GLY A 103 -1.49 8.74 -9.33
N GLY A 104 -0.92 7.59 -9.70
CA GLY A 104 -1.37 6.29 -9.21
C GLY A 104 -0.80 5.95 -7.82
N PHE A 105 -1.58 5.27 -7.00
CA PHE A 105 -1.12 4.71 -5.73
C PHE A 105 -1.47 3.22 -5.65
N ILE A 106 -0.47 2.37 -5.46
CA ILE A 106 -0.66 0.92 -5.30
C ILE A 106 -0.18 0.52 -3.91
N GLY A 107 -1.07 -0.05 -3.15
CA GLY A 107 -0.78 -0.62 -1.84
C GLY A 107 -0.76 -2.14 -1.87
N VAL A 108 0.23 -2.75 -1.22
CA VAL A 108 0.34 -4.21 -1.09
C VAL A 108 0.56 -4.60 0.35
N GLY A 109 -0.23 -5.54 0.84
CA GLY A 109 -0.19 -6.01 2.22
C GLY A 109 -1.03 -5.12 3.14
N GLU A 110 -0.41 -4.34 4.01
CA GLU A 110 -1.04 -3.34 4.89
C GLU A 110 -0.46 -1.94 4.63
N PRO A 111 -0.64 -1.43 3.40
CA PRO A 111 -0.05 -0.16 3.00
C PRO A 111 -0.60 0.97 3.87
N THR A 112 0.24 1.93 4.21
CA THR A 112 -0.11 3.04 5.10
C THR A 112 -0.58 2.63 6.51
N GLY A 113 -0.34 1.36 6.87
CA GLY A 113 -0.84 0.77 8.10
C GLY A 113 -0.16 1.33 9.34
N HIS A 114 -0.96 1.99 10.18
CA HIS A 114 -0.60 2.47 11.51
C HIS A 114 -1.88 2.86 12.25
N GLN A 115 -2.13 2.27 13.42
CA GLN A 115 -3.34 2.56 14.18
C GLN A 115 -3.28 4.01 14.71
N TYR A 116 -4.10 4.90 14.15
CA TYR A 116 -4.16 6.28 14.54
C TYR A 116 -5.55 6.90 14.27
N GLN A 117 -6.09 7.62 15.25
CA GLN A 117 -7.37 8.34 15.15
C GLN A 117 -8.55 7.51 14.61
N GLY A 118 -8.64 6.22 14.99
CA GLY A 118 -9.73 5.35 14.57
C GLY A 118 -9.59 4.76 13.16
N HIS A 119 -8.45 4.95 12.52
CA HIS A 119 -8.10 4.33 11.24
C HIS A 119 -6.87 3.44 11.40
N PHE A 120 -6.85 2.33 10.68
CA PHE A 120 -5.67 1.48 10.57
C PHE A 120 -4.88 1.79 9.31
N LEU A 121 -5.55 1.88 8.16
CA LEU A 121 -4.93 2.33 6.92
C LEU A 121 -5.10 3.85 6.81
N GLN A 122 -4.02 4.61 6.90
CA GLN A 122 -4.08 6.08 7.00
C GLN A 122 -4.54 6.75 5.68
N LEU A 123 -4.47 6.06 4.55
CA LEU A 123 -5.07 6.47 3.29
C LEU A 123 -6.29 5.63 2.91
N ALA A 124 -7.02 5.08 3.88
CA ALA A 124 -8.18 4.22 3.64
C ALA A 124 -9.19 4.83 2.66
N THR A 125 -9.55 6.09 2.84
CA THR A 125 -10.50 6.79 1.96
C THR A 125 -10.00 6.99 0.52
N VAL A 126 -8.68 6.99 0.33
CA VAL A 126 -8.08 7.10 -1.00
C VAL A 126 -8.02 5.75 -1.69
N MET A 127 -7.65 4.71 -0.93
CA MET A 127 -7.54 3.35 -1.44
C MET A 127 -8.89 2.63 -1.53
N GLY A 128 -9.92 3.13 -0.86
CA GLY A 128 -11.22 2.48 -0.77
C GLY A 128 -11.23 1.20 0.07
N VAL A 129 -10.20 0.99 0.91
CA VAL A 129 -10.07 -0.20 1.76
C VAL A 129 -9.64 0.20 3.16
N GLU A 130 -10.20 -0.47 4.16
CA GLU A 130 -9.82 -0.31 5.56
C GLU A 130 -9.69 -1.69 6.23
N LYS A 131 -9.03 -1.74 7.38
CA LYS A 131 -8.91 -2.94 8.20
C LYS A 131 -9.71 -2.79 9.49
N GLU A 132 -10.54 -3.79 9.80
CA GLU A 132 -11.25 -3.86 11.09
C GLU A 132 -10.31 -4.30 12.20
N THR A 133 -10.16 -3.47 13.20
CA THR A 133 -9.28 -3.73 14.36
C THR A 133 -10.07 -3.75 15.68
N GLY A 134 -11.39 -3.61 15.63
CA GLY A 134 -12.24 -3.38 16.80
C GLY A 134 -12.32 -1.91 17.24
N PHE A 135 -11.49 -1.04 16.66
CA PHE A 135 -11.43 0.40 16.95
C PHE A 135 -11.62 1.25 15.70
N THR A 136 -12.03 0.65 14.59
CA THR A 136 -12.16 1.33 13.32
C THR A 136 -13.46 2.14 13.26
N LEU A 137 -13.36 3.43 12.93
CA LEU A 137 -14.47 4.39 12.89
C LEU A 137 -15.05 4.54 11.47
N ASN A 138 -15.41 3.45 10.81
CA ASN A 138 -16.06 3.51 9.51
C ASN A 138 -17.50 2.98 9.59
N ALA A 139 -18.46 3.76 9.11
CA ALA A 139 -19.88 3.43 9.17
C ALA A 139 -20.31 2.49 8.03
N ASP A 140 -19.75 2.65 6.83
CA ASP A 140 -20.20 1.97 5.61
C ASP A 140 -19.21 0.87 5.22
N LYS A 141 -19.22 -0.21 5.99
CA LYS A 141 -18.19 -1.24 5.97
C LYS A 141 -18.33 -2.31 4.88
N TYR A 142 -19.49 -2.41 4.22
CA TYR A 142 -19.85 -3.68 3.60
C TYR A 142 -20.33 -3.50 2.17
N ASN A 143 -19.38 -3.38 1.25
CA ASN A 143 -19.60 -3.73 -0.14
C ASN A 143 -19.01 -5.13 -0.35
N TRP A 144 -19.86 -6.09 -0.79
CA TRP A 144 -19.47 -7.50 -0.92
C TRP A 144 -19.53 -8.00 -2.35
N GLU A 145 -19.86 -7.14 -3.32
CA GLU A 145 -19.99 -7.55 -4.71
C GLU A 145 -18.66 -7.38 -5.41
N GLU A 146 -18.19 -8.44 -6.05
CA GLU A 146 -17.04 -8.36 -6.94
C GLU A 146 -17.45 -7.66 -8.23
N HIS A 147 -16.55 -6.82 -8.74
CA HIS A 147 -16.72 -6.07 -9.97
C HIS A 147 -15.80 -6.62 -11.07
N ASP A 148 -16.29 -6.58 -12.30
CA ASP A 148 -15.44 -6.75 -13.47
C ASP A 148 -14.62 -5.48 -13.70
N HIS A 149 -13.34 -5.68 -14.01
CA HIS A 149 -12.42 -4.59 -14.23
C HIS A 149 -11.31 -5.02 -15.20
N PHE A 150 -10.83 -4.11 -16.03
CA PHE A 150 -9.80 -4.42 -17.04
C PHE A 150 -8.52 -5.01 -16.43
N ILE A 151 -8.19 -4.68 -15.19
CA ILE A 151 -7.04 -5.27 -14.47
C ILE A 151 -7.14 -6.80 -14.38
N LYS A 152 -8.38 -7.36 -14.36
CA LYS A 152 -8.61 -8.80 -14.29
C LYS A 152 -8.54 -9.50 -15.64
N GLU A 153 -8.60 -8.78 -16.76
CA GLU A 153 -8.67 -9.37 -18.11
C GLU A 153 -7.44 -10.23 -18.44
N ASP A 154 -6.27 -9.79 -17.98
CA ASP A 154 -4.99 -10.49 -18.18
C ASP A 154 -4.64 -11.45 -17.04
N CYS A 155 -5.50 -11.57 -16.03
CA CYS A 155 -5.29 -12.48 -14.91
C CYS A 155 -5.84 -13.87 -15.21
N THR A 156 -5.29 -14.89 -14.56
CA THR A 156 -5.89 -16.22 -14.55
C THR A 156 -7.27 -16.17 -13.88
N LYS A 157 -8.17 -17.10 -14.23
CA LYS A 157 -9.54 -17.13 -13.67
C LYS A 157 -9.61 -17.24 -12.17
N GLU A 158 -8.59 -17.82 -11.56
CA GLU A 158 -8.45 -17.91 -10.10
C GLU A 158 -7.16 -17.17 -9.70
N ILE A 159 -7.33 -16.09 -8.94
CA ILE A 159 -6.21 -15.36 -8.35
C ILE A 159 -6.11 -15.82 -6.90
N ASP A 160 -5.03 -16.51 -6.56
CA ASP A 160 -4.76 -16.98 -5.20
C ASP A 160 -3.72 -16.07 -4.52
N PHE A 161 -4.16 -15.28 -3.55
CA PHE A 161 -3.29 -14.48 -2.69
C PHE A 161 -2.81 -15.23 -1.44
N GLY A 162 -3.03 -16.55 -1.37
CA GLY A 162 -2.73 -17.34 -0.19
C GLY A 162 -3.63 -16.97 0.99
N GLU A 163 -3.05 -16.89 2.19
CA GLU A 163 -3.82 -16.51 3.38
C GLU A 163 -4.31 -15.06 3.34
N GLY A 164 -3.63 -14.18 2.59
CA GLY A 164 -3.95 -12.77 2.50
C GLY A 164 -3.86 -12.03 3.83
N LYS A 165 -4.31 -10.78 3.84
CA LYS A 165 -4.50 -10.01 5.07
C LYS A 165 -5.94 -10.16 5.55
N LYS A 166 -6.11 -10.41 6.85
CA LYS A 166 -7.43 -10.63 7.46
C LYS A 166 -8.09 -9.32 7.86
N SER A 167 -9.42 -9.39 7.96
CA SER A 167 -10.26 -8.28 8.41
C SER A 167 -10.23 -7.05 7.49
N MET A 168 -9.84 -7.20 6.23
CA MET A 168 -9.91 -6.16 5.21
C MET A 168 -11.32 -6.05 4.64
N PHE A 169 -11.81 -4.81 4.51
CA PHE A 169 -13.12 -4.53 3.93
C PHE A 169 -13.06 -3.31 3.00
N ALA A 170 -13.94 -3.26 2.01
CA ALA A 170 -14.06 -2.12 1.11
C ALA A 170 -14.93 -1.02 1.74
N LEU A 171 -14.57 0.22 1.46
CA LEU A 171 -15.38 1.38 1.74
C LEU A 171 -16.37 1.64 0.60
N ASP A 172 -17.42 2.41 0.89
CA ASP A 172 -18.37 2.82 -0.13
C ASP A 172 -17.68 3.57 -1.28
N GLY A 173 -18.04 3.22 -2.50
CA GLY A 173 -17.44 3.76 -3.72
C GLY A 173 -16.28 2.94 -4.29
N ALA A 174 -15.62 2.08 -3.51
CA ALA A 174 -14.58 1.20 -4.02
C ALA A 174 -15.14 -0.03 -4.73
N ALA A 175 -14.47 -0.46 -5.79
CA ALA A 175 -14.80 -1.69 -6.49
C ALA A 175 -13.92 -2.85 -5.97
N ILE A 176 -14.56 -3.89 -5.44
CA ILE A 176 -13.88 -5.13 -5.05
C ILE A 176 -13.62 -5.94 -6.33
N LEU A 177 -12.37 -6.30 -6.57
CA LEU A 177 -11.98 -7.13 -7.70
C LEU A 177 -11.83 -8.59 -7.33
N VAL A 178 -11.33 -8.87 -6.16
CA VAL A 178 -11.16 -10.22 -5.62
C VAL A 178 -11.46 -10.22 -4.12
N GLN A 179 -12.23 -11.18 -3.66
CA GLN A 179 -12.47 -11.40 -2.23
C GLN A 179 -12.36 -12.89 -1.89
N ARG A 180 -12.06 -13.17 -0.63
CA ARG A 180 -12.04 -14.50 -0.05
C ARG A 180 -12.76 -14.48 1.29
N GLU A 181 -13.80 -15.32 1.44
CA GLU A 181 -14.57 -15.41 2.69
C GLU A 181 -15.07 -14.04 3.22
N LYS A 182 -15.45 -13.14 2.31
CA LYS A 182 -15.86 -11.75 2.58
C LYS A 182 -14.71 -10.80 3.01
N GLU A 183 -13.48 -11.21 2.89
CA GLU A 183 -12.34 -10.33 3.08
C GLU A 183 -11.83 -9.85 1.73
N VAL A 184 -11.63 -8.55 1.60
CA VAL A 184 -11.10 -7.95 0.37
C VAL A 184 -9.65 -8.37 0.18
N GLN A 185 -9.36 -8.94 -0.98
CA GLN A 185 -8.01 -9.31 -1.37
C GLN A 185 -7.45 -8.33 -2.41
N MET A 186 -8.32 -7.79 -3.26
CA MET A 186 -7.96 -6.80 -4.26
C MET A 186 -9.13 -5.84 -4.47
N ALA A 187 -8.86 -4.56 -4.46
CA ALA A 187 -9.84 -3.50 -4.73
C ALA A 187 -9.20 -2.34 -5.49
N VAL A 188 -10.05 -1.55 -6.12
CA VAL A 188 -9.70 -0.29 -6.79
C VAL A 188 -10.68 0.81 -6.40
N ASN A 189 -10.18 2.04 -6.32
CA ASN A 189 -10.97 3.22 -5.98
C ASN A 189 -10.61 4.39 -6.93
#